data_f1ea88036cb1315193d06d762dc656dc
#
_entry.id   f1ea88036cb1315193d06d762dc656dc
#
_cell.length_a   1.000
_cell.length_b   1.000
_cell.length_c   1.000
_cell.angle_alpha   90.00
_cell.angle_beta   90.00
_cell.angle_gamma   90.00
#
_symmetry.space_group_name_H-M   'P 1'
#
loop_
_entity.id
_entity.type
_entity.pdbx_description
1 polymer ?
#
loop_
_entity_poly.entity_id
_entity_poly.type
_entity_poly.pdbx_seq_one_letter_code
_entity_poly.pdbx_strand_id
1 'polypeptide(L)'
;MKKIKLLLQIFVICLIIFTSINLIGKLYALCTPKFDIKSANSFYMYDNKLELVFYGKGEDKWIDLEDMNNNVINSTLAVEDKNFYKHNGFNFFRIAKAMFENLKSGKIVQGASTITQQYAKNLFLSFDKTWKRKWQEMWITFELETHYSKDEILEGYLNTINYGNNCYGIANASKFYFNKDVKELTLAEASILSGIPNSPYYYEPINNYETAKKRQKIVLQRMYENKFITKEEMNNALEEELKLYGEKTDLNLTTLAYYKDAVMEELNSLKEIPDNYIETGGLKIWTSLDIDAQTALEKGIKYNLIDDDIQTSKVMMNSDNGEIIALIGGTSYNKTTYNRATSSIRQPGSTIKPFLYYNALENNFTPSTTFLSERTTFYFDENKTYSPRNADNIYANKNITMVQAIAYSDNIYAVKTHLFLGQENLVNTLRKTGITTNLEANYSLPLGTNEVNIIELTSSYATLANGGIKVKPHLIRKVEDTYGNILYKYNEKKEQILNPSLTFIISEMLTSTYDASLIDYAYPTCINMLSNMTHKYALKSGSTDTDAWVIGYTNGIVLASWSGYDDNKKINSNVVGGNKKSWINAMEDYLKDKESKWYNIPDNVVAVLIDPTTGNIATNKDKNKKIMYYIRIG
;
A
#
# COMPACT_ATOMS: atom_id res chain seq x y z
N MET A 1 34.35 25.36 -35.17
CA MET A 1 34.03 24.35 -36.21
C MET A 1 34.09 22.90 -35.69
N LYS A 2 35.17 22.42 -35.01
CA LYS A 2 35.25 21.01 -34.52
C LYS A 2 34.10 20.60 -33.59
N LYS A 3 33.70 21.45 -32.61
CA LYS A 3 32.58 21.17 -31.69
C LYS A 3 31.22 21.08 -32.37
N ILE A 4 30.97 21.93 -33.40
CA ILE A 4 29.71 21.90 -34.18
C ILE A 4 29.66 20.61 -35.02
N LYS A 5 30.79 20.21 -35.64
CA LYS A 5 30.89 18.97 -36.41
C LYS A 5 30.65 17.73 -35.54
N LEU A 6 31.19 17.73 -34.31
CA LEU A 6 30.96 16.66 -33.33
C LEU A 6 29.47 16.58 -32.92
N LEU A 7 28.84 17.70 -32.59
CA LEU A 7 27.42 17.75 -32.25
C LEU A 7 26.54 17.28 -33.42
N LEU A 8 26.88 17.64 -34.63
CA LEU A 8 26.15 17.17 -35.83
C LEU A 8 26.30 15.65 -36.02
N GLN A 9 27.51 15.11 -35.80
CA GLN A 9 27.76 13.67 -35.86
C GLN A 9 26.96 12.92 -34.79
N ILE A 10 26.94 13.39 -33.53
CA ILE A 10 26.14 12.81 -32.46
C ILE A 10 24.64 12.84 -32.81
N PHE A 11 24.16 13.97 -33.34
CA PHE A 11 22.76 14.08 -33.76
C PHE A 11 22.41 13.06 -34.86
N VAL A 12 23.27 12.92 -35.89
CA VAL A 12 23.05 11.94 -36.97
C VAL A 12 23.06 10.51 -36.44
N ILE A 13 24.00 10.18 -35.54
CA ILE A 13 24.04 8.85 -34.91
C ILE A 13 22.75 8.57 -34.10
N CYS A 14 22.30 9.53 -33.29
CA CYS A 14 21.06 9.41 -32.56
C CYS A 14 19.84 9.23 -33.46
N LEU A 15 19.81 9.93 -34.60
CA LEU A 15 18.75 9.80 -35.59
C LEU A 15 18.76 8.41 -36.25
N ILE A 16 19.95 7.88 -36.60
CA ILE A 16 20.10 6.53 -37.17
C ILE A 16 19.62 5.47 -36.15
N ILE A 17 20.04 5.58 -34.89
CA ILE A 17 19.61 4.67 -33.82
C ILE A 17 18.09 4.73 -33.68
N PHE A 18 17.52 5.93 -33.62
CA PHE A 18 16.08 6.12 -33.48
C PHE A 18 15.31 5.50 -34.67
N THR A 19 15.74 5.73 -35.89
CA THR A 19 15.10 5.15 -37.10
C THR A 19 15.23 3.63 -37.14
N SER A 20 16.38 3.08 -36.72
CA SER A 20 16.60 1.63 -36.63
C SER A 20 15.68 0.98 -35.61
N ILE A 21 15.54 1.57 -34.42
CA ILE A 21 14.62 1.07 -33.39
C ILE A 21 13.17 1.10 -33.90
N ASN A 22 12.76 2.17 -34.58
CA ASN A 22 11.40 2.25 -35.14
C ASN A 22 11.16 1.19 -36.23
N LEU A 23 12.16 0.91 -37.09
CA LEU A 23 12.03 -0.14 -38.10
C LEU A 23 11.92 -1.53 -37.46
N ILE A 24 12.79 -1.84 -36.51
CA ILE A 24 12.75 -3.12 -35.77
C ILE A 24 11.42 -3.27 -35.04
N GLY A 25 10.96 -2.22 -34.32
CA GLY A 25 9.69 -2.24 -33.61
C GLY A 25 8.50 -2.48 -34.52
N LYS A 26 8.48 -1.84 -35.71
CA LYS A 26 7.44 -2.07 -36.71
C LYS A 26 7.46 -3.49 -37.28
N LEU A 27 8.64 -4.03 -37.57
CA LEU A 27 8.78 -5.42 -38.04
C LEU A 27 8.30 -6.42 -36.96
N TYR A 28 8.65 -6.18 -35.71
CA TYR A 28 8.14 -6.97 -34.58
C TYR A 28 6.60 -6.93 -34.51
N ALA A 29 6.03 -5.73 -34.54
CA ALA A 29 4.58 -5.54 -34.43
C ALA A 29 3.81 -6.19 -35.60
N LEU A 30 4.38 -6.26 -36.79
CA LEU A 30 3.78 -6.98 -37.93
C LEU A 30 3.70 -8.51 -37.69
N CYS A 31 4.53 -9.04 -36.80
CA CYS A 31 4.52 -10.46 -36.43
C CYS A 31 3.60 -10.77 -35.23
N THR A 32 3.08 -9.76 -34.54
CA THR A 32 2.15 -9.93 -33.41
C THR A 32 0.70 -9.85 -33.88
N PRO A 33 -0.22 -10.63 -33.27
CA PRO A 33 -1.64 -10.53 -33.60
C PRO A 33 -2.22 -9.18 -33.14
N LYS A 34 -3.23 -8.66 -33.88
CA LYS A 34 -3.99 -7.49 -33.45
C LYS A 34 -4.79 -7.86 -32.20
N PHE A 35 -4.58 -7.16 -31.08
CA PHE A 35 -5.37 -7.32 -29.85
C PHE A 35 -6.56 -6.36 -29.87
N ASP A 36 -7.61 -6.66 -29.11
CA ASP A 36 -8.80 -5.80 -29.03
C ASP A 36 -8.58 -4.65 -28.03
N ILE A 37 -8.51 -3.41 -28.54
CA ILE A 37 -8.33 -2.21 -27.71
C ILE A 37 -9.59 -1.82 -26.94
N LYS A 38 -10.78 -2.27 -27.34
CA LYS A 38 -12.03 -1.96 -26.64
C LYS A 38 -12.19 -2.82 -25.39
N SER A 39 -11.77 -4.07 -25.42
CA SER A 39 -11.82 -5.01 -24.28
C SER A 39 -10.53 -5.03 -23.45
N ALA A 40 -9.39 -4.62 -24.00
CA ALA A 40 -8.11 -4.68 -23.33
C ALA A 40 -8.12 -3.92 -21.99
N ASN A 41 -7.75 -4.64 -20.91
CA ASN A 41 -7.68 -4.12 -19.52
C ASN A 41 -9.00 -3.57 -18.94
N SER A 42 -10.15 -3.96 -19.44
CA SER A 42 -11.36 -3.75 -18.68
C SER A 42 -11.37 -4.72 -17.48
N PHE A 43 -11.41 -4.20 -16.30
CA PHE A 43 -11.70 -5.00 -15.11
C PHE A 43 -12.62 -4.22 -14.18
N TYR A 44 -13.47 -4.98 -13.50
CA TYR A 44 -14.38 -4.47 -12.49
C TYR A 44 -13.92 -4.98 -11.15
N MET A 45 -13.60 -4.10 -10.23
CA MET A 45 -13.21 -4.48 -8.89
C MET A 45 -14.31 -4.10 -7.91
N TYR A 46 -14.81 -5.10 -7.21
CA TYR A 46 -15.87 -4.96 -6.22
C TYR A 46 -15.29 -5.12 -4.81
N ASP A 47 -15.83 -4.37 -3.87
CA ASP A 47 -15.51 -4.50 -2.46
C ASP A 47 -16.21 -5.72 -1.80
N ASN A 48 -16.07 -5.83 -0.48
CA ASN A 48 -16.68 -6.91 0.30
C ASN A 48 -18.21 -6.81 0.40
N LYS A 49 -18.81 -5.66 0.09
CA LYS A 49 -20.26 -5.41 0.04
C LYS A 49 -20.81 -5.58 -1.37
N LEU A 50 -19.98 -5.99 -2.33
CA LEU A 50 -20.28 -6.13 -3.76
C LEU A 50 -20.53 -4.78 -4.47
N GLU A 51 -20.05 -3.68 -3.89
CA GLU A 51 -20.09 -2.36 -4.51
C GLU A 51 -18.89 -2.18 -5.44
N LEU A 52 -19.10 -1.53 -6.58
CA LEU A 52 -18.06 -1.29 -7.57
C LEU A 52 -17.13 -0.17 -7.05
N VAL A 53 -15.86 -0.50 -6.79
CA VAL A 53 -14.87 0.45 -6.26
C VAL A 53 -13.83 0.90 -7.26
N PHE A 54 -13.50 0.04 -8.21
CA PHE A 54 -12.67 0.37 -9.35
C PHE A 54 -13.29 -0.12 -10.63
N TYR A 55 -13.24 0.73 -11.59
CA TYR A 55 -13.65 0.49 -12.94
C TYR A 55 -12.50 0.87 -13.87
N GLY A 56 -11.85 -0.14 -14.40
CA GLY A 56 -10.90 0.05 -15.47
C GLY A 56 -11.57 -0.25 -16.79
N LYS A 57 -11.91 0.78 -17.57
CA LYS A 57 -12.58 0.71 -18.87
C LYS A 57 -13.86 -0.14 -18.91
N GLY A 58 -14.98 0.45 -19.16
CA GLY A 58 -16.21 -0.27 -19.39
C GLY A 58 -16.70 -0.12 -20.81
N GLU A 59 -17.17 -1.23 -21.36
CA GLU A 59 -17.89 -1.25 -22.63
C GLU A 59 -19.14 -0.38 -22.61
N ASP A 60 -19.79 -0.22 -21.46
CA ASP A 60 -21.10 0.45 -21.34
C ASP A 60 -21.08 1.96 -21.64
N LYS A 61 -19.88 2.56 -21.77
CA LYS A 61 -19.73 3.99 -22.03
C LYS A 61 -18.61 4.32 -23.02
N TRP A 62 -18.25 3.38 -23.88
CA TRP A 62 -17.35 3.68 -24.99
C TRP A 62 -18.08 4.58 -25.98
N ILE A 63 -17.43 5.67 -26.39
CA ILE A 63 -17.96 6.61 -27.39
C ILE A 63 -17.03 6.57 -28.60
N ASP A 64 -17.59 6.36 -29.77
CA ASP A 64 -16.85 6.45 -31.01
C ASP A 64 -16.35 7.88 -31.25
N LEU A 65 -15.19 8.04 -31.85
CA LEU A 65 -14.53 9.35 -32.00
C LEU A 65 -15.40 10.38 -32.75
N GLU A 66 -16.19 9.90 -33.72
CA GLU A 66 -17.14 10.72 -34.50
C GLU A 66 -18.30 11.27 -33.66
N ASP A 67 -18.58 10.62 -32.52
CA ASP A 67 -19.61 11.02 -31.56
C ASP A 67 -19.05 11.96 -30.47
N MET A 68 -17.75 12.21 -30.45
CA MET A 68 -17.14 13.12 -29.50
C MET A 68 -17.16 14.58 -30.01
N ASN A 69 -17.34 15.51 -29.07
CA ASN A 69 -17.26 16.93 -29.39
C ASN A 69 -15.84 17.32 -29.86
N ASN A 70 -15.77 18.08 -30.96
CA ASN A 70 -14.51 18.59 -31.50
C ASN A 70 -13.69 19.41 -30.47
N ASN A 71 -14.33 20.06 -29.52
CA ASN A 71 -13.65 20.78 -28.44
C ASN A 71 -12.82 19.84 -27.56
N VAL A 72 -13.32 18.62 -27.29
CA VAL A 72 -12.59 17.58 -26.53
C VAL A 72 -11.39 17.08 -27.31
N ILE A 73 -11.60 16.74 -28.59
CA ILE A 73 -10.55 16.25 -29.49
C ILE A 73 -9.44 17.30 -29.61
N ASN A 74 -9.79 18.53 -29.98
CA ASN A 74 -8.84 19.61 -30.22
C ASN A 74 -8.10 20.06 -28.97
N SER A 75 -8.78 20.15 -27.81
CA SER A 75 -8.14 20.50 -26.55
C SER A 75 -7.15 19.45 -26.09
N THR A 76 -7.49 18.17 -26.24
CA THR A 76 -6.60 17.05 -25.92
C THR A 76 -5.37 17.05 -26.83
N LEU A 77 -5.56 17.16 -28.14
CA LEU A 77 -4.44 17.26 -29.09
C LEU A 77 -3.54 18.45 -28.79
N ALA A 78 -4.13 19.62 -28.52
CA ALA A 78 -3.36 20.85 -28.27
C ALA A 78 -2.46 20.72 -27.03
N VAL A 79 -2.93 20.08 -25.97
CA VAL A 79 -2.19 20.03 -24.70
C VAL A 79 -1.28 18.81 -24.60
N GLU A 80 -1.70 17.67 -25.11
CA GLU A 80 -0.97 16.41 -24.95
C GLU A 80 -0.04 16.14 -26.13
N ASP A 81 -0.51 16.27 -27.36
CA ASP A 81 0.28 15.91 -28.53
C ASP A 81 -0.18 16.60 -29.83
N LYS A 82 0.21 17.84 -30.01
CA LYS A 82 -0.20 18.63 -31.19
C LYS A 82 0.23 18.06 -32.57
N ASN A 83 1.19 17.17 -32.58
CA ASN A 83 1.69 16.52 -33.79
C ASN A 83 1.25 15.05 -33.89
N PHE A 84 0.24 14.63 -33.14
CA PHE A 84 -0.22 13.26 -33.03
C PHE A 84 -0.40 12.57 -34.41
N TYR A 85 -1.05 13.23 -35.34
CA TYR A 85 -1.26 12.73 -36.71
C TYR A 85 -0.02 12.75 -37.61
N LYS A 86 1.12 13.30 -37.14
CA LYS A 86 2.33 13.51 -37.97
C LYS A 86 3.48 12.58 -37.61
N HIS A 87 3.35 11.75 -36.58
CA HIS A 87 4.39 10.81 -36.16
C HIS A 87 3.83 9.40 -35.95
N ASN A 88 4.69 8.40 -35.92
CA ASN A 88 4.36 7.00 -35.74
C ASN A 88 4.70 6.57 -34.29
N GLY A 89 3.92 7.04 -33.31
CA GLY A 89 4.05 6.70 -31.88
C GLY A 89 5.11 7.48 -31.12
N PHE A 90 6.19 7.92 -31.78
CA PHE A 90 7.31 8.62 -31.13
C PHE A 90 7.62 9.94 -31.83
N ASN A 91 7.85 10.99 -31.04
CA ASN A 91 8.23 12.28 -31.54
C ASN A 91 9.68 12.60 -31.18
N PHE A 92 10.60 12.33 -32.11
CA PHE A 92 12.05 12.51 -31.93
C PHE A 92 12.41 13.93 -31.47
N PHE A 93 11.86 14.97 -32.12
CA PHE A 93 12.18 16.34 -31.75
C PHE A 93 11.69 16.72 -30.35
N ARG A 94 10.52 16.20 -29.94
CA ARG A 94 9.99 16.39 -28.58
C ARG A 94 10.86 15.71 -27.56
N ILE A 95 11.32 14.49 -27.83
CA ILE A 95 12.25 13.73 -26.97
C ILE A 95 13.58 14.50 -26.85
N ALA A 96 14.17 14.92 -27.94
CA ALA A 96 15.44 15.66 -27.93
C ALA A 96 15.32 16.99 -27.15
N LYS A 97 14.23 17.75 -27.38
CA LYS A 97 13.96 18.99 -26.65
C LYS A 97 13.78 18.75 -25.15
N ALA A 98 12.97 17.75 -24.75
CA ALA A 98 12.77 17.44 -23.34
C ALA A 98 14.07 16.99 -22.66
N MET A 99 14.89 16.20 -23.34
CA MET A 99 16.20 15.78 -22.84
C MET A 99 17.13 17.00 -22.62
N PHE A 100 17.15 17.95 -23.56
CA PHE A 100 17.95 19.17 -23.43
C PHE A 100 17.50 20.03 -22.24
N GLU A 101 16.18 20.27 -22.11
CA GLU A 101 15.63 21.09 -21.01
C GLU A 101 15.84 20.43 -19.62
N ASN A 102 15.69 19.10 -19.55
CA ASN A 102 15.91 18.35 -18.31
C ASN A 102 17.40 18.36 -17.91
N LEU A 103 18.31 18.20 -18.87
CA LEU A 103 19.75 18.34 -18.62
C LEU A 103 20.14 19.76 -18.17
N LYS A 104 19.56 20.78 -18.79
CA LYS A 104 19.80 22.19 -18.43
C LYS A 104 19.31 22.53 -17.04
N SER A 105 18.16 21.96 -16.62
CA SER A 105 17.54 22.25 -15.31
C SER A 105 18.07 21.37 -14.18
N GLY A 106 18.83 20.31 -14.47
CA GLY A 106 19.29 19.32 -13.48
C GLY A 106 18.19 18.46 -12.86
N LYS A 107 16.95 18.57 -13.33
CA LYS A 107 15.78 17.82 -12.89
C LYS A 107 14.80 17.59 -14.04
N ILE A 108 13.87 16.64 -13.84
CA ILE A 108 12.84 16.35 -14.85
C ILE A 108 11.78 17.45 -14.80
N VAL A 109 11.82 18.38 -15.75
CA VAL A 109 10.88 19.51 -15.87
C VAL A 109 9.92 19.35 -17.07
N GLN A 110 10.26 18.51 -18.05
CA GLN A 110 9.44 18.31 -19.25
C GLN A 110 9.33 16.84 -19.63
N GLY A 111 8.10 16.35 -19.80
CA GLY A 111 7.79 15.03 -20.35
C GLY A 111 7.73 15.06 -21.88
N ALA A 112 8.08 13.94 -22.52
CA ALA A 112 8.09 13.78 -23.97
C ALA A 112 7.12 12.72 -24.48
N SER A 113 6.32 12.07 -23.64
CA SER A 113 5.42 10.99 -24.03
C SER A 113 4.32 11.51 -24.98
N THR A 114 4.06 10.73 -26.03
CA THR A 114 2.97 10.96 -26.98
C THR A 114 1.64 10.39 -26.47
N ILE A 115 0.53 10.71 -27.14
CA ILE A 115 -0.79 10.11 -26.85
C ILE A 115 -0.71 8.59 -26.99
N THR A 116 -0.09 8.05 -28.04
CA THR A 116 0.07 6.60 -28.23
C THR A 116 0.84 5.95 -27.09
N GLN A 117 1.93 6.57 -26.60
CA GLN A 117 2.69 6.07 -25.46
C GLN A 117 1.91 6.14 -24.15
N GLN A 118 1.12 7.19 -23.95
CA GLN A 118 0.24 7.30 -22.78
C GLN A 118 -0.87 6.25 -22.85
N TYR A 119 -1.41 6.01 -24.04
CA TYR A 119 -2.41 4.97 -24.25
C TYR A 119 -1.84 3.57 -24.02
N ALA A 120 -0.67 3.25 -24.60
CA ALA A 120 0.06 2.02 -24.37
C ALA A 120 0.30 1.76 -22.88
N LYS A 121 0.72 2.79 -22.14
CA LYS A 121 0.88 2.72 -20.69
C LYS A 121 -0.43 2.40 -19.98
N ASN A 122 -1.52 3.05 -20.37
CA ASN A 122 -2.82 2.86 -19.71
C ASN A 122 -3.46 1.50 -20.05
N LEU A 123 -3.07 0.88 -21.19
CA LEU A 123 -3.62 -0.39 -21.64
C LEU A 123 -3.11 -1.57 -20.81
N PHE A 124 -1.80 -1.67 -20.57
CA PHE A 124 -1.17 -2.93 -20.18
C PHE A 124 -0.14 -2.82 -19.04
N LEU A 125 0.07 -1.62 -18.47
CA LEU A 125 1.23 -1.45 -17.61
C LEU A 125 0.87 -0.94 -16.22
N SER A 126 1.60 -1.45 -15.22
CA SER A 126 1.61 -0.88 -13.87
C SER A 126 2.12 0.57 -13.88
N PHE A 127 1.78 1.35 -12.86
CA PHE A 127 2.26 2.74 -12.73
C PHE A 127 3.71 2.85 -12.24
N ASP A 128 4.42 1.73 -12.06
CA ASP A 128 5.81 1.71 -11.61
C ASP A 128 6.74 2.41 -12.60
N LYS A 129 7.63 3.25 -12.08
CA LYS A 129 8.62 3.97 -12.88
C LYS A 129 9.87 3.12 -13.10
N THR A 130 9.74 1.96 -13.72
CA THR A 130 10.87 1.06 -14.02
C THR A 130 11.30 1.13 -15.48
N TRP A 131 12.58 0.84 -15.75
CA TRP A 131 13.09 0.71 -17.12
C TRP A 131 12.41 -0.44 -17.88
N LYS A 132 12.10 -1.56 -17.19
CA LYS A 132 11.38 -2.71 -17.76
C LYS A 132 10.01 -2.27 -18.31
N ARG A 133 9.25 -1.54 -17.52
CA ARG A 133 7.95 -0.99 -17.95
C ARG A 133 8.10 -0.05 -19.16
N LYS A 134 9.14 0.80 -19.18
CA LYS A 134 9.34 1.73 -20.30
C LYS A 134 9.69 1.00 -21.61
N TRP A 135 10.37 -0.14 -21.53
CA TRP A 135 10.58 -1.04 -22.66
C TRP A 135 9.26 -1.66 -23.14
N GLN A 136 8.42 -2.16 -22.25
CA GLN A 136 7.11 -2.72 -22.59
C GLN A 136 6.22 -1.67 -23.26
N GLU A 137 6.12 -0.45 -22.68
CA GLU A 137 5.40 0.69 -23.28
C GLU A 137 5.85 0.96 -24.71
N MET A 138 7.14 0.86 -25.00
CA MET A 138 7.68 1.06 -26.34
C MET A 138 7.17 0.00 -27.33
N TRP A 139 7.19 -1.28 -26.95
CA TRP A 139 6.72 -2.37 -27.82
C TRP A 139 5.22 -2.27 -28.10
N ILE A 140 4.41 -2.03 -27.09
CA ILE A 140 2.96 -1.82 -27.21
C ILE A 140 2.67 -0.58 -28.09
N THR A 141 3.49 0.47 -27.99
CA THR A 141 3.36 1.64 -28.85
C THR A 141 3.55 1.27 -30.33
N PHE A 142 4.51 0.39 -30.66
CA PHE A 142 4.69 -0.09 -32.04
C PHE A 142 3.51 -0.94 -32.51
N GLU A 143 2.96 -1.81 -31.65
CA GLU A 143 1.79 -2.62 -31.97
C GLU A 143 0.56 -1.74 -32.25
N LEU A 144 0.29 -0.75 -31.39
CA LEU A 144 -0.81 0.21 -31.60
C LEU A 144 -0.68 0.93 -32.95
N GLU A 145 0.48 1.50 -33.24
CA GLU A 145 0.70 2.25 -34.48
C GLU A 145 0.76 1.38 -35.74
N THR A 146 0.94 0.08 -35.60
CA THR A 146 0.96 -0.88 -36.71
C THR A 146 -0.43 -1.44 -37.01
N HIS A 147 -1.23 -1.70 -35.99
CA HIS A 147 -2.50 -2.39 -36.12
C HIS A 147 -3.73 -1.49 -36.09
N TYR A 148 -3.58 -0.22 -35.65
CA TYR A 148 -4.67 0.72 -35.47
C TYR A 148 -4.42 2.04 -36.18
N SER A 149 -5.47 2.66 -36.70
CA SER A 149 -5.43 4.03 -37.21
C SER A 149 -5.21 5.06 -36.08
N LYS A 150 -4.80 6.25 -36.44
CA LYS A 150 -4.67 7.35 -35.50
C LYS A 150 -5.98 7.69 -34.79
N ASP A 151 -7.09 7.59 -35.50
CA ASP A 151 -8.43 7.85 -34.95
C ASP A 151 -8.81 6.78 -33.93
N GLU A 152 -8.60 5.49 -34.23
CA GLU A 152 -8.82 4.40 -33.26
C GLU A 152 -7.92 4.55 -32.01
N ILE A 153 -6.67 4.98 -32.17
CA ILE A 153 -5.76 5.22 -31.02
C ILE A 153 -6.24 6.40 -30.17
N LEU A 154 -6.69 7.50 -30.80
CA LEU A 154 -7.20 8.67 -30.08
C LEU A 154 -8.51 8.37 -29.38
N GLU A 155 -9.42 7.64 -30.05
CA GLU A 155 -10.66 7.14 -29.49
C GLU A 155 -10.39 6.30 -28.24
N GLY A 156 -9.49 5.33 -28.36
CA GLY A 156 -9.09 4.48 -27.25
C GLY A 156 -8.47 5.26 -26.10
N TYR A 157 -7.61 6.24 -26.39
CA TYR A 157 -7.03 7.12 -25.38
C TYR A 157 -8.11 7.89 -24.61
N LEU A 158 -9.01 8.57 -25.31
CA LEU A 158 -10.07 9.38 -24.70
C LEU A 158 -11.06 8.56 -23.88
N ASN A 159 -11.34 7.32 -24.30
CA ASN A 159 -12.21 6.41 -23.55
C ASN A 159 -11.55 5.76 -22.34
N THR A 160 -10.24 5.94 -22.12
CA THR A 160 -9.50 5.16 -21.11
C THR A 160 -8.67 5.95 -20.13
N ILE A 161 -8.37 7.21 -20.45
CA ILE A 161 -7.54 8.05 -19.59
C ILE A 161 -8.26 8.40 -18.29
N ASN A 162 -7.48 8.60 -17.22
CA ASN A 162 -7.98 9.01 -15.91
C ASN A 162 -8.24 10.53 -15.87
N TYR A 163 -9.47 10.90 -15.57
CA TYR A 163 -9.92 12.28 -15.39
C TYR A 163 -10.10 12.68 -13.92
N GLY A 164 -9.51 11.96 -12.95
CA GLY A 164 -9.70 12.22 -11.52
C GLY A 164 -11.03 11.67 -10.99
N ASN A 165 -11.21 11.70 -9.66
CA ASN A 165 -12.42 11.22 -8.98
C ASN A 165 -12.92 9.85 -9.48
N ASN A 166 -11.98 8.92 -9.74
CA ASN A 166 -12.24 7.59 -10.30
C ASN A 166 -12.96 7.61 -11.68
N CYS A 167 -12.99 8.75 -12.37
CA CYS A 167 -13.55 8.87 -13.70
C CYS A 167 -12.53 8.45 -14.76
N TYR A 168 -12.66 7.26 -15.29
CA TYR A 168 -11.91 6.79 -16.46
C TYR A 168 -12.78 6.94 -17.71
N GLY A 169 -12.18 7.51 -18.78
CA GLY A 169 -12.87 7.82 -20.02
C GLY A 169 -13.71 9.09 -19.99
N ILE A 170 -13.78 9.73 -21.16
CA ILE A 170 -14.39 11.05 -21.35
C ILE A 170 -15.90 11.05 -21.07
N ALA A 171 -16.61 9.94 -21.37
CA ALA A 171 -18.04 9.82 -21.09
C ALA A 171 -18.35 9.91 -19.61
N ASN A 172 -17.60 9.14 -18.80
CA ASN A 172 -17.75 9.16 -17.35
C ASN A 172 -17.39 10.52 -16.78
N ALA A 173 -16.31 11.13 -17.27
CA ALA A 173 -15.88 12.46 -16.82
C ALA A 173 -16.92 13.54 -17.17
N SER A 174 -17.46 13.55 -18.40
CA SER A 174 -18.51 14.48 -18.82
C SER A 174 -19.76 14.34 -17.94
N LYS A 175 -20.18 13.12 -17.67
CA LYS A 175 -21.35 12.85 -16.83
C LYS A 175 -21.12 13.25 -15.38
N PHE A 176 -19.97 12.89 -14.83
CA PHE A 176 -19.63 13.18 -13.43
C PHE A 176 -19.48 14.68 -13.18
N TYR A 177 -18.62 15.36 -13.97
CA TYR A 177 -18.31 16.76 -13.69
C TYR A 177 -19.40 17.72 -14.13
N PHE A 178 -20.10 17.44 -15.24
CA PHE A 178 -21.00 18.39 -15.87
C PHE A 178 -22.44 17.87 -16.04
N ASN A 179 -22.70 16.61 -15.72
CA ASN A 179 -23.99 15.91 -15.95
C ASN A 179 -24.49 16.01 -17.42
N LYS A 180 -23.55 16.06 -18.37
CA LYS A 180 -23.81 16.20 -19.81
C LYS A 180 -23.34 14.99 -20.59
N ASP A 181 -23.89 14.82 -21.81
CA ASP A 181 -23.28 13.99 -22.84
C ASP A 181 -22.01 14.67 -23.38
N VAL A 182 -21.05 13.88 -23.89
CA VAL A 182 -19.78 14.38 -24.43
C VAL A 182 -20.00 15.35 -25.59
N LYS A 183 -21.04 15.14 -26.40
CA LYS A 183 -21.42 16.01 -27.51
C LYS A 183 -21.84 17.42 -27.07
N GLU A 184 -22.35 17.58 -25.86
CA GLU A 184 -22.92 18.82 -25.32
C GLU A 184 -21.89 19.68 -24.56
N LEU A 185 -20.65 19.21 -24.43
CA LEU A 185 -19.61 19.93 -23.72
C LEU A 185 -19.25 21.26 -24.39
N THR A 186 -19.26 22.35 -23.63
CA THR A 186 -18.75 23.65 -24.12
C THR A 186 -17.22 23.61 -24.29
N LEU A 187 -16.66 24.63 -24.91
CA LEU A 187 -15.20 24.78 -25.02
C LEU A 187 -14.55 24.91 -23.63
N ALA A 188 -15.21 25.63 -22.72
CA ALA A 188 -14.73 25.78 -21.36
C ALA A 188 -14.72 24.46 -20.60
N GLU A 189 -15.78 23.67 -20.68
CA GLU A 189 -15.90 22.34 -20.05
C GLU A 189 -14.91 21.34 -20.65
N ALA A 190 -14.80 21.24 -21.97
CA ALA A 190 -13.86 20.36 -22.66
C ALA A 190 -12.40 20.70 -22.31
N SER A 191 -12.06 21.98 -22.22
CA SER A 191 -10.69 22.43 -21.89
C SER A 191 -10.30 22.14 -20.43
N ILE A 192 -11.26 22.17 -19.50
CA ILE A 192 -11.03 21.69 -18.11
C ILE A 192 -10.72 20.21 -18.13
N LEU A 193 -11.59 19.39 -18.75
CA LEU A 193 -11.39 17.93 -18.79
C LEU A 193 -10.04 17.57 -19.40
N SER A 194 -9.69 18.14 -20.55
CA SER A 194 -8.41 17.86 -21.19
C SER A 194 -7.18 18.30 -20.39
N GLY A 195 -7.36 19.16 -19.40
CA GLY A 195 -6.31 19.56 -18.46
C GLY A 195 -6.01 18.54 -17.36
N ILE A 196 -6.99 17.72 -16.97
CA ILE A 196 -6.94 16.82 -15.82
C ILE A 196 -5.92 15.68 -15.98
N PRO A 197 -5.81 14.98 -17.13
CA PRO A 197 -4.95 13.80 -17.27
C PRO A 197 -3.47 14.01 -16.98
N ASN A 198 -2.98 15.23 -17.05
CA ASN A 198 -1.59 15.57 -16.71
C ASN A 198 -1.24 15.31 -15.24
N SER A 199 -2.19 15.56 -14.33
CA SER A 199 -2.14 15.20 -12.92
C SER A 199 -3.56 15.13 -12.37
N PRO A 200 -4.24 13.98 -12.49
CA PRO A 200 -5.67 13.85 -12.24
C PRO A 200 -6.12 14.32 -10.86
N TYR A 201 -5.34 14.01 -9.83
CA TYR A 201 -5.62 14.46 -8.47
C TYR A 201 -5.49 15.99 -8.30
N TYR A 202 -4.50 16.60 -8.97
CA TYR A 202 -4.15 18.01 -8.76
C TYR A 202 -4.99 18.98 -9.60
N TYR A 203 -5.50 18.50 -10.75
CA TYR A 203 -6.24 19.31 -11.70
C TYR A 203 -7.74 18.98 -11.79
N GLU A 204 -8.26 18.06 -10.97
CA GLU A 204 -9.70 17.82 -10.92
C GLU A 204 -10.43 18.97 -10.24
N PRO A 205 -11.54 19.47 -10.84
CA PRO A 205 -12.12 20.76 -10.46
C PRO A 205 -13.01 20.73 -9.21
N ILE A 206 -13.43 19.56 -8.70
CA ILE A 206 -14.34 19.47 -7.55
C ILE A 206 -13.63 19.91 -6.26
N ASN A 207 -12.41 19.42 -6.03
CA ASN A 207 -11.63 19.74 -4.84
C ASN A 207 -10.58 20.84 -5.10
N ASN A 208 -10.15 21.01 -6.36
CA ASN A 208 -9.01 21.87 -6.73
C ASN A 208 -9.37 22.89 -7.81
N TYR A 209 -10.51 23.56 -7.71
CA TYR A 209 -11.08 24.44 -8.73
C TYR A 209 -10.09 25.48 -9.27
N GLU A 210 -9.42 26.24 -8.40
CA GLU A 210 -8.46 27.27 -8.79
C GLU A 210 -7.27 26.70 -9.58
N THR A 211 -6.82 25.52 -9.20
CA THR A 211 -5.71 24.85 -9.88
C THR A 211 -6.14 24.30 -11.25
N ALA A 212 -7.37 23.78 -11.33
CA ALA A 212 -7.99 23.36 -12.57
C ALA A 212 -8.17 24.53 -13.54
N LYS A 213 -8.65 25.69 -13.07
CA LYS A 213 -8.78 26.92 -13.88
C LYS A 213 -7.43 27.42 -14.39
N LYS A 214 -6.38 27.39 -13.57
CA LYS A 214 -5.01 27.70 -14.04
C LYS A 214 -4.54 26.75 -15.14
N ARG A 215 -4.86 25.47 -15.02
CA ARG A 215 -4.53 24.46 -16.03
C ARG A 215 -5.37 24.65 -17.30
N GLN A 216 -6.67 24.96 -17.18
CA GLN A 216 -7.55 25.32 -18.28
C GLN A 216 -6.97 26.44 -19.14
N LYS A 217 -6.47 27.51 -18.50
CA LYS A 217 -5.83 28.63 -19.20
C LYS A 217 -4.67 28.16 -20.08
N ILE A 218 -3.86 27.21 -19.60
CA ILE A 218 -2.76 26.63 -20.38
C ILE A 218 -3.30 25.84 -21.58
N VAL A 219 -4.36 25.05 -21.39
CA VAL A 219 -5.01 24.28 -22.48
C VAL A 219 -5.52 25.24 -23.56
N LEU A 220 -6.34 26.21 -23.18
CA LEU A 220 -6.92 27.20 -24.11
C LEU A 220 -5.85 28.03 -24.83
N GLN A 221 -4.81 28.45 -24.13
CA GLN A 221 -3.66 29.13 -24.74
C GLN A 221 -2.99 28.27 -25.82
N ARG A 222 -2.79 26.99 -25.56
CA ARG A 222 -2.23 26.05 -26.55
C ARG A 222 -3.19 25.80 -27.71
N MET A 223 -4.50 25.73 -27.48
CA MET A 223 -5.49 25.65 -28.56
C MET A 223 -5.41 26.87 -29.49
N TYR A 224 -5.33 28.08 -28.93
CA TYR A 224 -5.13 29.31 -29.68
C TYR A 224 -3.81 29.31 -30.47
N GLU A 225 -2.69 28.99 -29.84
CA GLU A 225 -1.35 28.92 -30.51
C GLU A 225 -1.32 27.90 -31.64
N ASN A 226 -2.07 26.81 -31.53
CA ASN A 226 -2.20 25.78 -32.56
C ASN A 226 -3.32 26.08 -33.59
N LYS A 227 -3.99 27.22 -33.49
CA LYS A 227 -5.06 27.68 -34.41
C LYS A 227 -6.32 26.78 -34.41
N PHE A 228 -6.60 26.12 -33.30
CA PHE A 228 -7.85 25.37 -33.11
C PHE A 228 -9.01 26.31 -32.72
N ILE A 229 -8.71 27.41 -32.08
CA ILE A 229 -9.68 28.44 -31.67
C ILE A 229 -9.15 29.85 -31.94
N THR A 230 -10.05 30.80 -32.02
CA THR A 230 -9.75 32.24 -32.08
C THR A 230 -9.42 32.79 -30.67
N LYS A 231 -8.86 34.00 -30.63
CA LYS A 231 -8.61 34.70 -29.38
C LYS A 231 -9.89 35.07 -28.63
N GLU A 232 -10.96 35.33 -29.37
CA GLU A 232 -12.29 35.66 -28.81
C GLU A 232 -12.89 34.42 -28.15
N GLU A 233 -12.90 33.26 -28.82
CA GLU A 233 -13.36 31.99 -28.25
C GLU A 233 -12.57 31.61 -27.00
N MET A 234 -11.23 31.83 -27.02
CA MET A 234 -10.39 31.59 -25.84
C MET A 234 -10.83 32.45 -24.65
N ASN A 235 -11.05 33.76 -24.87
CA ASN A 235 -11.44 34.66 -23.79
C ASN A 235 -12.84 34.33 -23.25
N ASN A 236 -13.79 34.05 -24.14
CA ASN A 236 -15.15 33.67 -23.73
C ASN A 236 -15.14 32.38 -22.88
N ALA A 237 -14.35 31.37 -23.29
CA ALA A 237 -14.22 30.13 -22.53
C ALA A 237 -13.51 30.31 -21.17
N LEU A 238 -12.64 31.30 -21.02
CA LEU A 238 -12.00 31.63 -19.72
C LEU A 238 -12.98 32.30 -18.75
N GLU A 239 -13.89 33.10 -19.28
CA GLU A 239 -14.90 33.86 -18.51
C GLU A 239 -16.14 33.01 -18.20
N GLU A 240 -16.37 31.91 -18.93
CA GLU A 240 -17.50 31.03 -18.70
C GLU A 240 -17.48 30.45 -17.29
N GLU A 241 -18.57 30.62 -16.56
CA GLU A 241 -18.78 30.04 -15.24
C GLU A 241 -19.13 28.53 -15.37
N LEU A 242 -18.32 27.68 -14.76
CA LEU A 242 -18.52 26.23 -14.84
C LEU A 242 -19.43 25.73 -13.71
N LYS A 243 -20.54 25.13 -14.07
CA LYS A 243 -21.42 24.46 -13.11
C LYS A 243 -20.98 23.00 -12.94
N LEU A 244 -20.39 22.70 -11.79
CA LEU A 244 -19.95 21.37 -11.42
C LEU A 244 -21.07 20.62 -10.67
N TYR A 245 -21.28 19.36 -11.02
CA TYR A 245 -22.32 18.47 -10.45
C TYR A 245 -21.76 17.36 -9.57
N GLY A 246 -20.50 16.96 -9.78
CA GLY A 246 -19.86 15.93 -8.98
C GLY A 246 -19.89 16.30 -7.50
N GLU A 247 -20.27 15.36 -6.67
CA GLU A 247 -20.19 15.55 -5.23
C GLU A 247 -18.72 15.51 -4.79
N LYS A 248 -18.39 16.39 -3.80
CA LYS A 248 -17.15 16.20 -3.05
C LYS A 248 -17.27 14.86 -2.36
N THR A 249 -16.65 13.86 -2.93
CA THR A 249 -16.48 12.62 -2.19
C THR A 249 -15.50 12.93 -1.07
N ASP A 250 -15.94 12.81 0.18
CA ASP A 250 -15.05 12.77 1.35
C ASP A 250 -14.06 11.59 1.26
N LEU A 251 -14.28 10.71 0.31
CA LEU A 251 -13.49 9.56 -0.09
C LEU A 251 -12.44 9.91 -1.17
N ASN A 252 -11.64 10.95 -0.93
CA ASN A 252 -10.34 11.06 -1.58
C ASN A 252 -9.40 9.98 -1.02
N LEU A 253 -9.75 8.71 -1.25
CA LEU A 253 -8.91 7.58 -0.89
C LEU A 253 -7.68 7.58 -1.81
N THR A 254 -6.78 8.54 -1.58
CA THR A 254 -5.53 8.67 -2.35
C THR A 254 -4.66 7.42 -2.25
N THR A 255 -4.91 6.60 -1.23
CA THR A 255 -4.18 5.36 -0.95
C THR A 255 -4.87 4.10 -1.47
N LEU A 256 -6.13 4.18 -1.90
CA LEU A 256 -6.87 3.05 -2.47
C LEU A 256 -6.18 2.47 -3.71
N ALA A 257 -5.40 3.29 -4.42
CA ALA A 257 -4.58 2.83 -5.54
C ALA A 257 -3.53 1.80 -5.14
N TYR A 258 -2.97 1.86 -3.92
CA TYR A 258 -2.07 0.83 -3.41
C TYR A 258 -2.78 -0.52 -3.23
N TYR A 259 -4.03 -0.49 -2.75
CA TYR A 259 -4.83 -1.70 -2.63
C TYR A 259 -5.13 -2.31 -4.00
N LYS A 260 -5.53 -1.49 -4.97
CA LYS A 260 -5.74 -1.91 -6.36
C LYS A 260 -4.49 -2.56 -6.95
N ASP A 261 -3.32 -1.93 -6.78
CA ASP A 261 -2.06 -2.46 -7.31
C ASP A 261 -1.71 -3.80 -6.66
N ALA A 262 -1.95 -3.95 -5.35
CA ALA A 262 -1.77 -5.23 -4.65
C ALA A 262 -2.73 -6.33 -5.18
N VAL A 263 -3.99 -5.97 -5.48
CA VAL A 263 -4.94 -6.91 -6.11
C VAL A 263 -4.46 -7.33 -7.50
N MET A 264 -3.96 -6.40 -8.30
CA MET A 264 -3.43 -6.73 -9.63
C MET A 264 -2.15 -7.58 -9.56
N GLU A 265 -1.30 -7.37 -8.55
CA GLU A 265 -0.13 -8.20 -8.29
C GLU A 265 -0.55 -9.63 -7.89
N GLU A 266 -1.54 -9.78 -7.00
CA GLU A 266 -2.10 -11.09 -6.66
C GLU A 266 -2.74 -11.76 -7.89
N LEU A 267 -3.57 -11.04 -8.67
CA LEU A 267 -4.20 -11.54 -9.89
C LEU A 267 -3.18 -12.13 -10.86
N ASN A 268 -2.08 -11.41 -11.11
CA ASN A 268 -0.99 -11.87 -11.97
C ASN A 268 -0.24 -13.10 -11.44
N SER A 269 -0.36 -13.40 -10.15
CA SER A 269 0.25 -14.57 -9.52
C SER A 269 -0.63 -15.83 -9.56
N LEU A 270 -1.93 -15.68 -9.90
CA LEU A 270 -2.90 -16.78 -9.94
C LEU A 270 -2.72 -17.62 -11.20
N LYS A 271 -2.19 -18.83 -11.03
CA LYS A 271 -1.93 -19.78 -12.14
C LYS A 271 -3.22 -20.29 -12.81
N GLU A 272 -4.34 -20.17 -12.13
CA GLU A 272 -5.67 -20.57 -12.60
C GLU A 272 -6.20 -19.63 -13.69
N ILE A 273 -5.69 -18.40 -13.74
CA ILE A 273 -6.09 -17.37 -14.72
C ILE A 273 -4.99 -17.28 -15.78
N PRO A 274 -5.28 -17.68 -17.02
CA PRO A 274 -4.33 -17.55 -18.12
C PRO A 274 -4.00 -16.07 -18.41
N ASP A 275 -2.74 -15.77 -18.72
CA ASP A 275 -2.25 -14.42 -18.97
C ASP A 275 -3.10 -13.66 -20.02
N ASN A 276 -3.59 -14.37 -21.04
CA ASN A 276 -4.43 -13.77 -22.09
C ASN A 276 -5.76 -13.20 -21.56
N TYR A 277 -6.34 -13.74 -20.48
CA TYR A 277 -7.54 -13.17 -19.86
C TYR A 277 -7.26 -11.84 -19.17
N ILE A 278 -6.06 -11.69 -18.59
CA ILE A 278 -5.63 -10.43 -17.97
C ILE A 278 -5.37 -9.39 -19.07
N GLU A 279 -4.80 -9.81 -20.20
CA GLU A 279 -4.50 -8.96 -21.36
C GLU A 279 -5.75 -8.54 -22.15
N THR A 280 -6.70 -9.46 -22.34
CA THR A 280 -7.93 -9.18 -23.10
C THR A 280 -8.97 -8.40 -22.30
N GLY A 281 -8.91 -8.45 -20.96
CA GLY A 281 -9.81 -7.69 -20.09
C GLY A 281 -11.19 -8.33 -19.88
N GLY A 282 -12.12 -7.57 -19.31
CA GLY A 282 -13.48 -8.01 -18.99
C GLY A 282 -13.61 -8.77 -17.68
N LEU A 283 -12.55 -8.83 -16.89
CA LEU A 283 -12.55 -9.55 -15.61
C LEU A 283 -13.38 -8.81 -14.55
N LYS A 284 -14.21 -9.58 -13.84
CA LYS A 284 -14.88 -9.14 -12.61
C LYS A 284 -14.14 -9.71 -11.42
N ILE A 285 -13.58 -8.84 -10.57
CA ILE A 285 -12.74 -9.20 -9.43
C ILE A 285 -13.47 -8.82 -8.16
N TRP A 286 -13.89 -9.80 -7.38
CA TRP A 286 -14.44 -9.61 -6.03
C TRP A 286 -13.31 -9.65 -5.04
N THR A 287 -13.09 -8.53 -4.37
CA THR A 287 -12.01 -8.37 -3.41
C THR A 287 -12.47 -8.50 -1.96
N SER A 288 -11.52 -8.55 -1.06
CA SER A 288 -11.73 -8.51 0.37
C SER A 288 -11.83 -7.07 0.92
N LEU A 289 -11.71 -6.06 0.06
CA LEU A 289 -11.69 -4.65 0.46
C LEU A 289 -12.93 -4.28 1.28
N ASP A 290 -12.70 -3.66 2.42
CA ASP A 290 -13.70 -2.99 3.23
C ASP A 290 -13.42 -1.48 3.19
N ILE A 291 -14.31 -0.72 2.56
CA ILE A 291 -14.14 0.73 2.37
C ILE A 291 -14.10 1.47 3.71
N ASP A 292 -14.84 1.00 4.71
CA ASP A 292 -14.83 1.61 6.04
C ASP A 292 -13.46 1.39 6.72
N ALA A 293 -12.88 0.18 6.57
CA ALA A 293 -11.53 -0.12 7.05
C ALA A 293 -10.46 0.72 6.32
N GLN A 294 -10.54 0.82 5.00
CA GLN A 294 -9.60 1.62 4.20
C GLN A 294 -9.68 3.09 4.57
N THR A 295 -10.89 3.62 4.75
CA THR A 295 -11.14 5.01 5.19
C THR A 295 -10.54 5.28 6.58
N ALA A 296 -10.73 4.36 7.52
CA ALA A 296 -10.15 4.48 8.86
C ALA A 296 -8.61 4.50 8.84
N LEU A 297 -7.98 3.63 8.01
CA LEU A 297 -6.54 3.66 7.82
C LEU A 297 -6.05 4.99 7.24
N GLU A 298 -6.73 5.50 6.22
CA GLU A 298 -6.35 6.73 5.53
C GLU A 298 -6.47 7.96 6.44
N LYS A 299 -7.58 8.09 7.19
CA LYS A 299 -7.74 9.13 8.21
C LYS A 299 -6.61 9.12 9.25
N GLY A 300 -6.09 7.94 9.55
CA GLY A 300 -4.96 7.77 10.46
C GLY A 300 -3.63 8.33 9.92
N ILE A 301 -3.44 8.47 8.60
CA ILE A 301 -2.17 8.91 8.00
C ILE A 301 -1.72 10.28 8.52
N LYS A 302 -2.67 11.19 8.77
CA LYS A 302 -2.36 12.54 9.29
C LYS A 302 -1.45 12.54 10.54
N TYR A 303 -1.51 11.50 11.33
CA TYR A 303 -0.68 11.35 12.53
C TYR A 303 0.74 10.84 12.22
N ASN A 304 0.97 10.29 11.01
CA ASN A 304 2.27 9.85 10.53
C ASN A 304 3.04 10.98 9.82
N LEU A 305 2.36 12.05 9.36
CA LEU A 305 2.96 13.14 8.60
C LEU A 305 3.75 14.07 9.54
N ILE A 306 4.96 13.63 9.94
CA ILE A 306 5.88 14.39 10.77
C ILE A 306 6.70 15.36 9.91
N ASP A 307 7.04 14.94 8.69
CA ASP A 307 7.67 15.73 7.64
C ASP A 307 7.25 15.20 6.25
N ASP A 308 7.78 15.82 5.19
CA ASP A 308 7.39 15.49 3.81
C ASP A 308 7.96 14.18 3.28
N ASP A 309 9.04 13.66 3.86
CA ASP A 309 9.76 12.46 3.41
C ASP A 309 9.30 11.19 4.14
N ILE A 310 8.68 11.32 5.31
CA ILE A 310 8.21 10.19 6.11
C ILE A 310 7.21 9.34 5.32
N GLN A 311 7.33 8.04 5.45
CA GLN A 311 6.44 7.07 4.84
C GLN A 311 5.74 6.23 5.90
N THR A 312 4.62 5.61 5.50
CA THR A 312 3.90 4.63 6.32
C THR A 312 3.40 3.49 5.46
N SER A 313 3.29 2.32 6.07
CA SER A 313 2.63 1.17 5.48
C SER A 313 1.72 0.54 6.52
N LYS A 314 0.51 0.16 6.13
CA LYS A 314 -0.47 -0.43 7.03
C LYS A 314 -1.21 -1.58 6.35
N VAL A 315 -1.49 -2.62 7.11
CA VAL A 315 -2.27 -3.77 6.65
C VAL A 315 -3.29 -4.12 7.73
N MET A 316 -4.56 -4.06 7.37
CA MET A 316 -5.66 -4.55 8.22
C MET A 316 -6.19 -5.86 7.63
N MET A 317 -6.26 -6.88 8.48
CA MET A 317 -6.60 -8.24 8.06
C MET A 317 -7.67 -8.82 8.97
N ASN A 318 -8.62 -9.55 8.37
CA ASN A 318 -9.52 -10.43 9.10
C ASN A 318 -8.73 -11.68 9.53
N SER A 319 -8.63 -11.91 10.85
CA SER A 319 -7.84 -13.02 11.41
C SER A 319 -8.47 -14.39 11.15
N ASP A 320 -9.80 -14.46 10.95
CA ASP A 320 -10.52 -15.74 10.86
C ASP A 320 -10.35 -16.41 9.50
N ASN A 321 -10.15 -15.62 8.43
CA ASN A 321 -10.12 -16.11 7.06
C ASN A 321 -8.90 -15.62 6.24
N GLY A 322 -8.10 -14.66 6.76
CA GLY A 322 -6.92 -14.12 6.08
C GLY A 322 -7.20 -13.03 5.03
N GLU A 323 -8.42 -12.53 4.94
CA GLU A 323 -8.79 -11.43 4.05
C GLU A 323 -8.06 -10.15 4.43
N ILE A 324 -7.27 -9.58 3.50
CA ILE A 324 -6.70 -8.24 3.65
C ILE A 324 -7.80 -7.23 3.31
N ILE A 325 -8.43 -6.66 4.34
CA ILE A 325 -9.60 -5.80 4.18
C ILE A 325 -9.25 -4.34 3.93
N ALA A 326 -8.01 -3.92 4.23
CA ALA A 326 -7.49 -2.60 3.91
C ALA A 326 -5.95 -2.62 3.84
N LEU A 327 -5.39 -1.77 2.98
CA LEU A 327 -3.95 -1.70 2.76
C LEU A 327 -3.50 -0.29 2.37
N ILE A 328 -2.41 0.17 3.00
CA ILE A 328 -1.72 1.42 2.66
C ILE A 328 -0.24 1.11 2.38
N GLY A 329 0.26 1.52 1.22
CA GLY A 329 1.65 1.34 0.81
C GLY A 329 2.53 2.59 0.91
N GLY A 330 1.96 3.72 1.32
CA GLY A 330 2.68 5.00 1.46
C GLY A 330 1.77 6.12 1.92
N THR A 331 2.33 7.28 2.25
CA THR A 331 1.57 8.46 2.70
C THR A 331 0.74 9.10 1.58
N SER A 332 1.16 8.94 0.32
CA SER A 332 0.47 9.47 -0.84
C SER A 332 0.88 8.73 -2.11
N TYR A 333 -0.08 8.13 -2.81
CA TYR A 333 0.15 7.45 -4.08
C TYR A 333 0.64 8.39 -5.18
N ASN A 334 0.25 9.67 -5.12
CA ASN A 334 0.69 10.68 -6.07
C ASN A 334 2.18 11.06 -5.93
N LYS A 335 2.71 10.98 -4.72
CA LYS A 335 4.15 11.22 -4.45
C LYS A 335 4.99 10.01 -4.88
N THR A 336 4.51 8.81 -4.59
CA THR A 336 5.20 7.56 -4.92
C THR A 336 4.20 6.43 -5.10
N THR A 337 4.34 5.68 -6.19
CA THR A 337 3.57 4.47 -6.46
C THR A 337 4.18 3.22 -5.82
N TYR A 338 5.37 3.35 -5.19
CA TYR A 338 6.03 2.23 -4.51
C TYR A 338 5.19 1.75 -3.34
N ASN A 339 4.66 0.52 -3.49
CA ASN A 339 3.78 -0.11 -2.51
C ASN A 339 4.62 -0.83 -1.43
N ARG A 340 4.86 -0.17 -0.31
CA ARG A 340 5.68 -0.72 0.78
C ARG A 340 5.03 -1.93 1.45
N ALA A 341 3.72 -2.07 1.35
CA ALA A 341 3.03 -3.22 1.93
C ALA A 341 3.38 -4.53 1.19
N THR A 342 3.48 -4.50 -0.13
CA THR A 342 3.80 -5.69 -0.93
C THR A 342 5.30 -5.86 -1.18
N SER A 343 6.05 -4.76 -1.32
CA SER A 343 7.40 -4.78 -1.88
C SER A 343 8.51 -4.48 -0.87
N SER A 344 8.20 -3.97 0.34
CA SER A 344 9.22 -3.60 1.33
C SER A 344 9.42 -4.70 2.37
N ILE A 345 10.67 -4.88 2.79
CA ILE A 345 11.05 -5.62 3.98
C ILE A 345 11.76 -4.67 4.95
N ARG A 346 11.43 -4.77 6.24
CA ARG A 346 11.93 -3.88 7.28
C ARG A 346 12.17 -4.64 8.59
N GLN A 347 13.07 -4.12 9.42
CA GLN A 347 13.33 -4.70 10.73
C GLN A 347 12.11 -4.52 11.65
N PRO A 348 11.45 -5.60 12.11
CA PRO A 348 10.25 -5.52 12.93
C PRO A 348 10.51 -5.06 14.37
N GLY A 349 11.77 -5.04 14.80
CA GLY A 349 12.13 -4.72 16.17
C GLY A 349 11.41 -5.64 17.17
N SER A 350 11.02 -5.09 18.28
CA SER A 350 10.38 -5.86 19.38
C SER A 350 9.01 -6.44 19.06
N THR A 351 8.45 -6.24 17.86
CA THR A 351 7.18 -6.90 17.48
C THR A 351 7.34 -8.41 17.26
N ILE A 352 8.56 -8.91 17.22
CA ILE A 352 8.84 -10.36 17.13
C ILE A 352 8.68 -11.09 18.47
N LYS A 353 8.77 -10.38 19.61
CA LYS A 353 8.81 -10.96 20.96
C LYS A 353 7.59 -11.82 21.35
N PRO A 354 6.35 -11.55 20.89
CA PRO A 354 5.22 -12.43 21.22
C PRO A 354 5.44 -13.88 20.77
N PHE A 355 6.11 -14.11 19.64
CA PHE A 355 6.45 -15.45 19.15
C PHE A 355 7.54 -16.13 19.98
N LEU A 356 8.51 -15.37 20.48
CA LEU A 356 9.49 -15.87 21.44
C LEU A 356 8.82 -16.32 22.75
N TYR A 357 7.91 -15.50 23.27
CA TYR A 357 7.24 -15.81 24.52
C TYR A 357 6.19 -16.90 24.36
N TYR A 358 5.59 -17.05 23.17
CA TYR A 358 4.82 -18.24 22.83
C TYR A 358 5.70 -19.50 22.92
N ASN A 359 6.90 -19.51 22.33
CA ASN A 359 7.85 -20.62 22.48
C ASN A 359 8.24 -20.88 23.92
N ALA A 360 8.40 -19.85 24.72
CA ALA A 360 8.69 -20.01 26.14
C ALA A 360 7.56 -20.74 26.87
N LEU A 361 6.30 -20.36 26.59
CA LEU A 361 5.12 -21.06 27.14
C LEU A 361 5.04 -22.53 26.68
N GLU A 362 5.38 -22.84 25.42
CA GLU A 362 5.47 -24.22 24.94
C GLU A 362 6.55 -25.05 25.68
N ASN A 363 7.56 -24.37 26.23
CA ASN A 363 8.64 -24.97 26.99
C ASN A 363 8.47 -24.80 28.51
N ASN A 364 7.23 -24.84 28.99
CA ASN A 364 6.83 -24.81 30.39
C ASN A 364 7.17 -23.51 31.16
N PHE A 365 7.49 -22.43 30.47
CA PHE A 365 7.51 -21.13 31.10
C PHE A 365 6.06 -20.71 31.40
N THR A 366 5.92 -19.80 32.35
CA THR A 366 4.65 -19.21 32.71
C THR A 366 4.75 -17.69 32.66
N PRO A 367 3.63 -16.96 32.66
CA PRO A 367 3.63 -15.50 32.81
C PRO A 367 4.42 -15.00 34.00
N SER A 368 4.56 -15.81 35.05
CA SER A 368 5.34 -15.51 36.27
C SER A 368 6.82 -15.91 36.21
N THR A 369 7.29 -16.59 35.16
CA THR A 369 8.71 -16.98 35.05
C THR A 369 9.59 -15.74 35.06
N THR A 370 10.65 -15.74 35.88
CA THR A 370 11.49 -14.57 36.09
C THR A 370 12.89 -14.73 35.55
N PHE A 371 13.45 -13.63 35.04
CA PHE A 371 14.87 -13.44 34.78
C PHE A 371 15.34 -12.08 35.33
N LEU A 372 16.60 -12.03 35.74
CA LEU A 372 17.26 -10.81 36.14
C LEU A 372 17.45 -9.86 34.94
N SER A 373 16.86 -8.66 35.01
CA SER A 373 17.02 -7.61 33.99
C SER A 373 18.03 -6.58 34.48
N GLU A 374 19.29 -6.76 34.10
CA GLU A 374 20.40 -5.87 34.34
C GLU A 374 21.31 -5.75 33.12
N ARG A 375 22.18 -4.80 33.09
CA ARG A 375 23.19 -4.68 32.02
C ARG A 375 23.98 -5.98 31.93
N THR A 376 23.86 -6.73 30.86
CA THR A 376 24.42 -8.07 30.68
C THR A 376 25.28 -8.13 29.42
N THR A 377 26.44 -8.73 29.53
CA THR A 377 27.26 -9.16 28.38
C THR A 377 27.26 -10.67 28.34
N PHE A 378 26.84 -11.23 27.22
CA PHE A 378 26.89 -12.66 26.95
C PHE A 378 28.23 -12.99 26.30
N TYR A 379 28.85 -14.08 26.74
CA TYR A 379 30.12 -14.58 26.24
C TYR A 379 29.88 -15.92 25.54
N PHE A 380 30.39 -16.06 24.35
CA PHE A 380 30.29 -17.26 23.52
C PHE A 380 31.67 -17.78 23.15
N ASP A 381 31.73 -18.97 22.56
CA ASP A 381 33.00 -19.52 22.06
C ASP A 381 33.69 -18.56 21.08
N GLU A 382 35.03 -18.69 20.94
CA GLU A 382 35.86 -17.86 20.06
C GLU A 382 35.92 -16.37 20.43
N ASN A 383 35.78 -16.00 21.71
CA ASN A 383 35.83 -14.62 22.22
C ASN A 383 34.72 -13.69 21.65
N LYS A 384 33.65 -14.25 21.10
CA LYS A 384 32.48 -13.48 20.66
C LYS A 384 31.68 -13.03 21.89
N THR A 385 31.35 -11.74 21.91
CA THR A 385 30.49 -11.18 22.97
C THR A 385 29.27 -10.48 22.36
N TYR A 386 28.15 -10.51 23.08
CA TYR A 386 26.95 -9.77 22.73
C TYR A 386 26.39 -9.03 23.95
N SER A 387 26.23 -7.71 23.82
CA SER A 387 25.79 -6.84 24.90
C SER A 387 24.53 -6.08 24.49
N PRO A 388 23.35 -6.71 24.53
CA PRO A 388 22.08 -6.03 24.22
C PRO A 388 21.82 -4.92 25.24
N ARG A 389 21.07 -3.90 24.81
CA ARG A 389 20.67 -2.78 25.67
C ARG A 389 19.15 -2.66 25.68
N ASN A 390 18.61 -2.34 26.84
CA ASN A 390 17.23 -1.89 26.94
C ASN A 390 17.09 -0.46 26.37
N ALA A 391 15.87 -0.09 26.00
CA ALA A 391 15.56 1.27 25.60
C ALA A 391 16.03 2.26 26.69
N ASP A 392 16.60 3.38 26.26
CA ASP A 392 17.14 4.44 27.14
C ASP A 392 18.15 3.96 28.23
N ASN A 393 18.69 2.73 28.05
CA ASN A 393 19.54 2.05 29.04
C ASN A 393 18.89 1.90 30.44
N ILE A 394 17.54 1.75 30.47
CA ILE A 394 16.79 1.53 31.70
C ILE A 394 16.73 0.03 32.01
N TYR A 395 17.16 -0.36 33.20
CA TYR A 395 17.17 -1.75 33.68
C TYR A 395 16.49 -1.84 35.03
N ALA A 396 15.79 -2.97 35.28
CA ALA A 396 15.13 -3.23 36.56
C ALA A 396 16.16 -3.44 37.70
N ASN A 397 17.33 -3.98 37.38
CA ASN A 397 18.36 -4.45 38.34
C ASN A 397 17.81 -5.41 39.41
N LYS A 398 16.79 -6.15 39.02
CA LYS A 398 16.08 -7.21 39.79
C LYS A 398 15.49 -8.24 38.84
N ASN A 399 15.02 -9.35 39.38
CA ASN A 399 14.22 -10.28 38.62
C ASN A 399 12.90 -9.62 38.21
N ILE A 400 12.53 -9.78 36.94
CA ILE A 400 11.25 -9.35 36.39
C ILE A 400 10.50 -10.56 35.81
N THR A 401 9.19 -10.54 35.86
CA THR A 401 8.33 -11.59 35.28
C THR A 401 8.26 -11.45 33.76
N MET A 402 7.81 -12.52 33.08
CA MET A 402 7.54 -12.49 31.62
C MET A 402 6.47 -11.44 31.30
N VAL A 403 5.47 -11.23 32.16
CA VAL A 403 4.44 -10.19 32.03
C VAL A 403 5.08 -8.80 32.01
N GLN A 404 6.01 -8.52 32.93
CA GLN A 404 6.75 -7.26 32.94
C GLN A 404 7.65 -7.14 31.71
N ALA A 405 8.33 -8.21 31.32
CA ALA A 405 9.21 -8.23 30.17
C ALA A 405 8.48 -7.87 28.85
N ILE A 406 7.24 -8.33 28.67
CA ILE A 406 6.41 -7.99 27.50
C ILE A 406 5.87 -6.55 27.61
N ALA A 407 5.47 -6.11 28.81
CA ALA A 407 4.93 -4.78 29.06
C ALA A 407 5.95 -3.67 28.72
N TYR A 408 7.19 -3.84 29.19
CA TYR A 408 8.27 -2.86 28.97
C TYR A 408 9.11 -3.16 27.73
N SER A 409 8.85 -4.30 27.10
CA SER A 409 9.64 -4.76 25.96
C SER A 409 11.13 -4.97 26.30
N ASP A 410 11.41 -5.53 27.49
CA ASP A 410 12.77 -5.73 28.00
C ASP A 410 13.60 -6.62 27.06
N ASN A 411 14.76 -6.10 26.63
CA ASN A 411 15.64 -6.77 25.68
C ASN A 411 16.51 -7.83 26.36
N ILE A 412 16.90 -7.60 27.62
CA ILE A 412 17.74 -8.53 28.37
C ILE A 412 16.95 -9.82 28.65
N TYR A 413 15.71 -9.68 29.11
CA TYR A 413 14.82 -10.82 29.32
C TYR A 413 14.59 -11.61 28.03
N ALA A 414 14.33 -10.90 26.92
CA ALA A 414 14.10 -11.53 25.62
C ALA A 414 15.32 -12.34 25.14
N VAL A 415 16.53 -11.75 25.23
CA VAL A 415 17.76 -12.46 24.84
C VAL A 415 18.04 -13.64 25.74
N LYS A 416 17.87 -13.52 27.06
CA LYS A 416 18.01 -14.64 28.01
C LYS A 416 17.05 -15.78 27.66
N THR A 417 15.77 -15.46 27.38
CA THR A 417 14.77 -16.44 26.97
C THR A 417 15.18 -17.15 25.66
N HIS A 418 15.61 -16.39 24.67
CA HIS A 418 16.01 -16.90 23.38
C HIS A 418 17.21 -17.86 23.46
N LEU A 419 18.23 -17.47 24.22
CA LEU A 419 19.40 -18.32 24.45
C LEU A 419 19.05 -19.58 25.23
N PHE A 420 18.14 -19.49 26.23
CA PHE A 420 17.68 -20.63 27.00
C PHE A 420 16.94 -21.67 26.13
N LEU A 421 16.10 -21.19 25.22
CA LEU A 421 15.29 -22.04 24.34
C LEU A 421 16.07 -22.60 23.14
N GLY A 422 17.19 -21.98 22.78
CA GLY A 422 17.91 -22.24 21.53
C GLY A 422 17.41 -21.40 20.36
N GLN A 423 18.34 -20.89 19.56
CA GLN A 423 18.08 -19.85 18.57
C GLN A 423 17.15 -20.29 17.42
N GLU A 424 17.17 -21.58 17.06
CA GLU A 424 16.34 -22.13 15.98
C GLU A 424 14.84 -22.16 16.31
N ASN A 425 14.47 -22.24 17.59
CA ASN A 425 13.07 -22.34 17.98
C ASN A 425 12.24 -21.13 17.54
N LEU A 426 12.79 -19.91 17.66
CA LEU A 426 12.11 -18.70 17.21
C LEU A 426 12.00 -18.65 15.68
N VAL A 427 13.06 -19.04 14.96
CA VAL A 427 13.03 -19.16 13.48
C VAL A 427 11.92 -20.12 13.06
N ASN A 428 11.86 -21.29 13.68
CA ASN A 428 10.87 -22.32 13.35
C ASN A 428 9.43 -21.83 13.58
N THR A 429 9.18 -21.12 14.68
CA THR A 429 7.84 -20.56 14.94
C THR A 429 7.46 -19.48 13.93
N LEU A 430 8.37 -18.58 13.61
CA LEU A 430 8.13 -17.55 12.60
C LEU A 430 7.86 -18.15 11.22
N ARG A 431 8.61 -19.20 10.84
CA ARG A 431 8.37 -19.97 9.59
C ARG A 431 7.00 -20.64 9.59
N LYS A 432 6.62 -21.30 10.70
CA LYS A 432 5.28 -21.91 10.84
C LYS A 432 4.17 -20.86 10.64
N THR A 433 4.31 -19.68 11.23
CA THR A 433 3.29 -18.63 11.13
C THR A 433 3.27 -17.89 9.80
N GLY A 434 4.25 -18.12 8.90
CA GLY A 434 4.21 -17.66 7.51
C GLY A 434 5.23 -16.62 7.10
N ILE A 435 6.24 -16.34 7.93
CA ILE A 435 7.37 -15.48 7.51
C ILE A 435 8.23 -16.24 6.50
N THR A 436 8.37 -15.71 5.28
CA THR A 436 9.16 -16.33 4.20
C THR A 436 10.47 -15.60 3.92
N THR A 437 10.61 -14.37 4.37
CA THR A 437 11.85 -13.59 4.26
C THR A 437 13.02 -14.28 4.98
N ASN A 438 14.26 -13.95 4.63
CA ASN A 438 15.41 -14.61 5.22
C ASN A 438 15.48 -14.39 6.73
N LEU A 439 15.52 -15.47 7.52
CA LEU A 439 15.66 -15.46 8.97
C LEU A 439 16.94 -16.20 9.36
N GLU A 440 17.77 -15.54 10.14
CA GLU A 440 18.99 -16.11 10.66
C GLU A 440 18.84 -16.43 12.16
N ALA A 441 19.17 -17.64 12.55
CA ALA A 441 19.22 -18.06 13.95
C ALA A 441 20.45 -17.42 14.64
N ASN A 442 20.31 -16.16 15.06
CA ASN A 442 21.38 -15.43 15.71
C ASN A 442 20.92 -14.82 17.07
N TYR A 443 21.85 -14.34 17.86
CA TYR A 443 21.60 -13.83 19.21
C TYR A 443 20.68 -12.62 19.27
N SER A 444 20.60 -11.85 18.18
CA SER A 444 19.81 -10.62 18.10
C SER A 444 18.42 -10.81 17.48
N LEU A 445 18.12 -11.99 16.94
CA LEU A 445 16.80 -12.31 16.34
C LEU A 445 15.61 -11.93 17.26
N PRO A 446 15.62 -12.19 18.59
CA PRO A 446 14.49 -11.83 19.47
C PRO A 446 14.29 -10.31 19.61
N LEU A 447 15.23 -9.51 19.13
CA LEU A 447 15.11 -8.05 19.06
C LEU A 447 14.62 -7.56 17.69
N GLY A 448 14.36 -8.48 16.74
CA GLY A 448 13.79 -8.19 15.43
C GLY A 448 14.79 -7.56 14.47
N THR A 449 16.00 -8.07 14.43
CA THR A 449 17.07 -7.58 13.54
C THR A 449 16.99 -8.12 12.11
N ASN A 450 16.24 -9.21 11.86
CA ASN A 450 15.97 -9.71 10.52
C ASN A 450 14.76 -8.99 9.92
N GLU A 451 14.87 -8.62 8.66
CA GLU A 451 13.84 -7.87 7.95
C GLU A 451 12.67 -8.77 7.54
N VAL A 452 11.44 -8.26 7.65
CA VAL A 452 10.21 -8.97 7.32
C VAL A 452 9.27 -8.08 6.51
N ASN A 453 8.40 -8.72 5.71
CA ASN A 453 7.31 -8.02 5.03
C ASN A 453 6.13 -7.80 5.98
N ILE A 454 5.46 -6.64 5.87
CA ILE A 454 4.35 -6.27 6.76
C ILE A 454 3.14 -7.21 6.61
N ILE A 455 2.83 -7.71 5.41
CA ILE A 455 1.71 -8.66 5.20
C ILE A 455 2.02 -9.98 5.90
N GLU A 456 3.25 -10.49 5.78
CA GLU A 456 3.67 -11.74 6.44
C GLU A 456 3.62 -11.61 7.97
N LEU A 457 4.09 -10.48 8.49
CA LEU A 457 4.05 -10.22 9.94
C LEU A 457 2.61 -10.05 10.43
N THR A 458 1.73 -9.37 9.66
CA THR A 458 0.29 -9.27 9.97
C THR A 458 -0.37 -10.65 10.00
N SER A 459 -0.07 -11.52 9.03
CA SER A 459 -0.55 -12.90 8.96
C SER A 459 -0.07 -13.75 10.14
N SER A 460 1.17 -13.55 10.57
CA SER A 460 1.69 -14.22 11.77
C SER A 460 0.93 -13.80 13.03
N TYR A 461 0.61 -12.51 13.17
CA TYR A 461 -0.24 -12.03 14.27
C TYR A 461 -1.69 -12.48 14.13
N ALA A 462 -2.21 -12.62 12.91
CA ALA A 462 -3.54 -13.19 12.66
C ALA A 462 -3.61 -14.64 13.18
N THR A 463 -2.53 -15.41 13.05
CA THR A 463 -2.45 -16.75 13.64
C THR A 463 -2.56 -16.72 15.17
N LEU A 464 -1.95 -15.75 15.85
CA LEU A 464 -2.14 -15.57 17.30
C LEU A 464 -3.59 -15.18 17.64
N ALA A 465 -4.14 -14.22 16.87
CA ALA A 465 -5.51 -13.72 17.03
C ALA A 465 -6.57 -14.78 16.79
N ASN A 466 -6.31 -15.74 15.92
CA ASN A 466 -7.22 -16.83 15.54
C ASN A 466 -6.99 -18.13 16.32
N GLY A 467 -6.55 -18.03 17.57
CA GLY A 467 -6.35 -19.20 18.41
C GLY A 467 -5.31 -20.20 17.88
N GLY A 468 -4.34 -19.74 17.11
CA GLY A 468 -3.28 -20.58 16.53
C GLY A 468 -3.62 -21.22 15.18
N ILE A 469 -4.75 -20.89 14.58
CA ILE A 469 -5.12 -21.34 13.24
C ILE A 469 -4.44 -20.44 12.20
N LYS A 470 -3.65 -21.05 11.33
CA LYS A 470 -3.03 -20.36 10.19
C LYS A 470 -4.04 -20.16 9.07
N VAL A 471 -4.08 -18.97 8.54
CA VAL A 471 -4.83 -18.60 7.33
C VAL A 471 -3.89 -17.96 6.32
N LYS A 472 -4.18 -18.13 5.02
CA LYS A 472 -3.38 -17.51 3.97
C LYS A 472 -3.88 -16.09 3.71
N PRO A 473 -3.03 -15.04 3.78
CA PRO A 473 -3.43 -13.69 3.38
C PRO A 473 -3.83 -13.65 1.91
N HIS A 474 -4.92 -12.95 1.59
CA HIS A 474 -5.39 -12.77 0.24
C HIS A 474 -6.25 -11.50 0.10
N LEU A 475 -6.25 -10.94 -1.12
CA LEU A 475 -7.01 -9.75 -1.51
C LEU A 475 -8.20 -10.12 -2.39
N ILE A 476 -8.10 -11.24 -3.12
CA ILE A 476 -9.08 -11.69 -4.11
C ILE A 476 -9.92 -12.84 -3.56
N ARG A 477 -11.24 -12.63 -3.51
CA ARG A 477 -12.22 -13.67 -3.16
C ARG A 477 -12.61 -14.54 -4.35
N LYS A 478 -12.82 -13.88 -5.51
CA LYS A 478 -13.31 -14.53 -6.72
C LYS A 478 -12.95 -13.70 -7.96
N VAL A 479 -12.74 -14.37 -9.09
CA VAL A 479 -12.62 -13.74 -10.41
C VAL A 479 -13.56 -14.45 -11.39
N GLU A 480 -14.30 -13.67 -12.17
CA GLU A 480 -15.15 -14.16 -13.26
C GLU A 480 -14.75 -13.49 -14.57
N ASP A 481 -15.04 -14.18 -15.68
CA ASP A 481 -14.95 -13.59 -17.02
C ASP A 481 -16.20 -12.74 -17.37
N THR A 482 -16.21 -12.17 -18.56
CA THR A 482 -17.34 -11.39 -19.09
C THR A 482 -18.65 -12.18 -19.20
N TYR A 483 -18.55 -13.50 -19.33
CA TYR A 483 -19.70 -14.40 -19.46
C TYR A 483 -20.24 -14.88 -18.11
N GLY A 484 -19.57 -14.51 -17.00
CA GLY A 484 -19.93 -14.94 -15.64
C GLY A 484 -19.37 -16.31 -15.26
N ASN A 485 -18.43 -16.87 -16.03
CA ASN A 485 -17.74 -18.08 -15.64
C ASN A 485 -16.71 -17.77 -14.54
N ILE A 486 -16.72 -18.57 -13.48
CA ILE A 486 -15.77 -18.45 -12.39
C ILE A 486 -14.40 -18.98 -12.86
N LEU A 487 -13.42 -18.09 -13.02
CA LEU A 487 -12.03 -18.43 -13.35
C LEU A 487 -11.23 -18.79 -12.09
N TYR A 488 -11.50 -18.10 -11.00
CA TYR A 488 -10.86 -18.31 -9.70
C TYR A 488 -11.84 -18.09 -8.57
N LYS A 489 -11.75 -18.91 -7.54
CA LYS A 489 -12.44 -18.70 -6.26
C LYS A 489 -11.49 -19.12 -5.14
N TYR A 490 -11.26 -18.20 -4.21
CA TYR A 490 -10.44 -18.51 -3.03
C TYR A 490 -11.02 -19.70 -2.28
N ASN A 491 -10.15 -20.65 -1.98
CA ASN A 491 -10.49 -21.84 -1.19
C ASN A 491 -9.78 -21.73 0.16
N GLU A 492 -10.56 -21.47 1.19
CA GLU A 492 -10.05 -21.30 2.54
C GLU A 492 -9.44 -22.62 3.05
N LYS A 493 -8.20 -22.53 3.52
CA LYS A 493 -7.51 -23.62 4.21
C LYS A 493 -7.16 -23.17 5.61
N LYS A 494 -7.62 -23.90 6.59
CA LYS A 494 -7.34 -23.67 8.02
C LYS A 494 -6.48 -24.79 8.57
N GLU A 495 -5.38 -24.44 9.20
CA GLU A 495 -4.46 -25.38 9.81
C GLU A 495 -4.16 -24.93 11.24
N GLN A 496 -4.43 -25.79 12.23
CA GLN A 496 -4.04 -25.54 13.62
C GLN A 496 -2.55 -25.76 13.76
N ILE A 497 -1.76 -24.70 13.88
CA ILE A 497 -0.30 -24.76 13.96
C ILE A 497 0.26 -24.34 15.32
N LEU A 498 -0.49 -23.57 16.10
CA LEU A 498 -0.14 -23.18 17.47
C LEU A 498 -1.21 -23.68 18.44
N ASN A 499 -0.83 -23.84 19.71
CA ASN A 499 -1.75 -24.27 20.77
C ASN A 499 -2.73 -23.14 21.13
N PRO A 500 -4.07 -23.37 21.07
CA PRO A 500 -5.08 -22.34 21.34
C PRO A 500 -4.99 -21.74 22.74
N SER A 501 -4.69 -22.56 23.74
CA SER A 501 -4.59 -22.09 25.12
C SER A 501 -3.38 -21.21 25.34
N LEU A 502 -2.26 -21.50 24.68
CA LEU A 502 -1.04 -20.67 24.76
C LEU A 502 -1.20 -19.39 23.97
N THR A 503 -1.90 -19.40 22.83
CA THR A 503 -2.21 -18.16 22.08
C THR A 503 -3.16 -17.26 22.88
N PHE A 504 -4.14 -17.82 23.61
CA PHE A 504 -4.99 -17.07 24.54
C PHE A 504 -4.15 -16.40 25.64
N ILE A 505 -3.22 -17.15 26.27
CA ILE A 505 -2.34 -16.61 27.32
C ILE A 505 -1.45 -15.48 26.76
N ILE A 506 -0.90 -15.63 25.56
CA ILE A 506 -0.13 -14.56 24.89
C ILE A 506 -1.00 -13.33 24.63
N SER A 507 -2.25 -13.52 24.14
CA SER A 507 -3.17 -12.41 23.89
C SER A 507 -3.46 -11.62 25.18
N GLU A 508 -3.68 -12.32 26.29
CA GLU A 508 -3.86 -11.69 27.60
C GLU A 508 -2.58 -11.00 28.11
N MET A 509 -1.42 -11.60 27.93
CA MET A 509 -0.15 -10.97 28.30
C MET A 509 0.11 -9.69 27.48
N LEU A 510 -0.28 -9.64 26.21
CA LEU A 510 -0.11 -8.47 25.35
C LEU A 510 -0.97 -7.27 25.81
N THR A 511 -2.04 -7.47 26.58
CA THR A 511 -2.79 -6.37 27.20
C THR A 511 -1.94 -5.60 28.23
N SER A 512 -0.89 -6.22 28.75
CA SER A 512 0.01 -5.60 29.73
C SER A 512 0.84 -4.44 29.16
N THR A 513 0.94 -4.33 27.84
CA THR A 513 1.70 -3.25 27.20
C THR A 513 1.09 -1.85 27.39
N TYR A 514 -0.15 -1.75 27.84
CA TYR A 514 -0.84 -0.49 28.17
C TYR A 514 -1.49 -0.49 29.57
N ASP A 515 -1.12 -1.43 30.42
CA ASP A 515 -1.66 -1.56 31.78
C ASP A 515 -0.93 -0.62 32.76
N ALA A 516 -1.65 0.40 33.24
CA ALA A 516 -1.09 1.39 34.15
C ALA A 516 -0.69 0.79 35.52
N SER A 517 -1.25 -0.35 35.93
CA SER A 517 -0.87 -1.02 37.18
C SER A 517 0.55 -1.59 37.15
N LEU A 518 1.13 -1.71 35.96
CA LEU A 518 2.50 -2.17 35.76
C LEU A 518 3.54 -1.06 35.71
N ILE A 519 3.18 0.21 35.94
CA ILE A 519 4.18 1.28 36.02
C ILE A 519 5.09 1.02 37.23
N ASP A 520 6.38 0.75 36.97
CA ASP A 520 7.42 0.45 37.98
C ASP A 520 8.72 1.15 37.58
N TYR A 521 9.80 0.43 37.29
CA TYR A 521 11.07 1.00 36.83
C TYR A 521 11.01 1.59 35.40
N ALA A 522 10.02 1.18 34.63
CA ALA A 522 9.72 1.69 33.29
C ALA A 522 8.20 1.82 33.10
N TYR A 523 7.82 2.47 32.01
CA TYR A 523 6.43 2.55 31.59
C TYR A 523 6.09 1.43 30.60
N PRO A 524 4.88 0.82 30.68
CA PRO A 524 4.39 -0.03 29.62
C PRO A 524 4.43 0.67 28.25
N THR A 525 4.94 -0.02 27.23
CA THR A 525 5.36 0.62 25.98
C THR A 525 4.23 1.28 25.18
N CYS A 526 2.99 0.93 25.43
CA CYS A 526 1.80 1.47 24.78
C CYS A 526 0.86 2.24 25.72
N ILE A 527 1.35 2.62 26.92
CA ILE A 527 0.53 3.27 27.97
C ILE A 527 -0.15 4.56 27.48
N ASN A 528 0.54 5.32 26.64
CA ASN A 528 0.03 6.58 26.07
C ASN A 528 -1.11 6.38 25.05
N MET A 529 -1.44 5.15 24.66
CA MET A 529 -2.57 4.83 23.81
C MET A 529 -3.85 4.56 24.62
N LEU A 530 -3.71 4.22 25.91
CA LEU A 530 -4.81 3.78 26.78
C LEU A 530 -5.99 4.77 26.83
N SER A 531 -5.71 6.09 26.87
CA SER A 531 -6.75 7.11 26.94
C SER A 531 -7.69 7.16 25.72
N ASN A 532 -7.25 6.59 24.61
CA ASN A 532 -8.01 6.55 23.36
C ASN A 532 -8.62 5.17 23.08
N MET A 533 -8.46 4.20 23.97
CA MET A 533 -8.98 2.84 23.80
C MET A 533 -10.39 2.70 24.38
N THR A 534 -11.31 2.24 23.57
CA THR A 534 -12.66 1.79 24.00
C THR A 534 -12.80 0.26 23.89
N HIS A 535 -11.90 -0.37 23.14
CA HIS A 535 -11.83 -1.82 22.96
C HIS A 535 -10.59 -2.42 23.64
N LYS A 536 -10.66 -3.72 23.92
CA LYS A 536 -9.52 -4.49 24.43
C LYS A 536 -8.66 -4.98 23.27
N TYR A 537 -7.34 -4.79 23.36
CA TYR A 537 -6.38 -5.17 22.32
C TYR A 537 -5.23 -6.01 22.88
N ALA A 538 -4.80 -6.99 22.12
CA ALA A 538 -3.48 -7.58 22.27
C ALA A 538 -2.51 -6.75 21.42
N LEU A 539 -1.56 -6.02 22.02
CA LEU A 539 -0.82 -4.96 21.38
C LEU A 539 0.68 -5.07 21.62
N LYS A 540 1.49 -4.86 20.58
CA LYS A 540 2.94 -4.80 20.70
C LYS A 540 3.52 -3.70 19.82
N SER A 541 4.34 -2.84 20.40
CA SER A 541 5.17 -1.88 19.69
C SER A 541 6.58 -2.42 19.44
N GLY A 542 7.20 -1.98 18.37
CA GLY A 542 8.59 -2.21 18.03
C GLY A 542 9.22 -0.93 17.49
N SER A 543 10.50 -0.72 17.76
CA SER A 543 11.26 0.35 17.15
C SER A 543 12.71 -0.08 16.97
N THR A 544 13.33 0.41 15.91
CA THR A 544 14.75 0.36 15.63
C THR A 544 15.25 1.80 15.46
N ASP A 545 16.48 2.01 15.07
CA ASP A 545 16.98 3.35 14.73
C ASP A 545 16.23 3.97 13.54
N THR A 546 15.64 3.14 12.66
CA THR A 546 15.06 3.54 11.36
C THR A 546 13.59 3.22 11.19
N ASP A 547 13.02 2.36 12.05
CA ASP A 547 11.68 1.79 11.87
C ASP A 547 10.83 1.94 13.14
N ALA A 548 9.59 2.38 12.97
CA ALA A 548 8.58 2.40 14.02
C ALA A 548 7.43 1.46 13.66
N TRP A 549 7.13 0.52 14.55
CA TRP A 549 6.07 -0.48 14.37
C TRP A 549 5.06 -0.46 15.51
N VAL A 550 3.82 -0.70 15.16
CA VAL A 550 2.75 -1.09 16.10
C VAL A 550 1.93 -2.17 15.43
N ILE A 551 1.78 -3.31 16.11
CA ILE A 551 0.92 -4.39 15.66
C ILE A 551 0.04 -4.82 16.82
N GLY A 552 -1.23 -5.01 16.55
CA GLY A 552 -2.17 -5.48 17.56
C GLY A 552 -3.45 -5.99 16.92
N TYR A 553 -4.24 -6.64 17.75
CA TYR A 553 -5.48 -7.28 17.35
C TYR A 553 -6.52 -7.27 18.46
N THR A 554 -7.76 -7.40 18.05
CA THR A 554 -8.89 -7.86 18.85
C THR A 554 -9.51 -9.08 18.17
N ASN A 555 -10.60 -9.62 18.67
CA ASN A 555 -11.23 -10.77 18.04
C ASN A 555 -11.69 -10.45 16.61
N GLY A 556 -11.18 -11.19 15.64
CA GLY A 556 -11.51 -11.08 14.21
C GLY A 556 -10.66 -10.08 13.41
N ILE A 557 -9.94 -9.12 14.02
CA ILE A 557 -9.23 -8.06 13.29
C ILE A 557 -7.81 -7.86 13.81
N VAL A 558 -6.86 -7.83 12.89
CA VAL A 558 -5.44 -7.48 13.12
C VAL A 558 -5.09 -6.24 12.31
N LEU A 559 -4.36 -5.31 12.90
CA LEU A 559 -3.74 -4.17 12.21
C LEU A 559 -2.24 -4.13 12.50
N ALA A 560 -1.45 -4.12 11.45
CA ALA A 560 -0.03 -3.75 11.49
C ALA A 560 0.17 -2.36 10.90
N SER A 561 1.01 -1.55 11.53
CA SER A 561 1.41 -0.22 11.07
C SER A 561 2.89 -0.01 11.21
N TRP A 562 3.53 0.42 10.14
CA TRP A 562 4.92 0.81 10.06
C TRP A 562 5.05 2.29 9.67
N SER A 563 6.09 2.96 10.19
CA SER A 563 6.51 4.29 9.74
C SER A 563 8.04 4.41 9.78
N GLY A 564 8.60 5.06 8.77
CA GLY A 564 10.03 5.27 8.60
C GLY A 564 10.36 6.00 7.30
N TYR A 565 11.64 6.08 6.98
CA TYR A 565 12.13 6.68 5.73
C TYR A 565 12.62 5.61 4.75
N ASP A 566 12.48 5.87 3.45
CA ASP A 566 12.92 4.94 2.41
C ASP A 566 14.45 4.79 2.36
N ASP A 567 15.18 5.82 2.72
CA ASP A 567 16.64 5.87 2.74
C ASP A 567 17.27 5.46 4.08
N ASN A 568 16.48 4.83 4.97
CA ASN A 568 16.92 4.38 6.29
C ASN A 568 17.48 5.50 7.18
N LYS A 569 17.01 6.73 7.06
CA LYS A 569 17.29 7.80 8.02
C LYS A 569 16.82 7.41 9.41
N LYS A 570 17.54 7.91 10.43
CA LYS A 570 17.13 7.72 11.82
C LYS A 570 15.80 8.40 12.11
N ILE A 571 14.93 7.67 12.78
CA ILE A 571 13.65 8.20 13.26
C ILE A 571 13.80 8.80 14.66
N ASN A 572 12.87 9.68 15.02
CA ASN A 572 12.78 10.26 16.35
C ASN A 572 11.51 9.79 17.09
N SER A 573 11.36 10.22 18.34
CA SER A 573 10.21 9.87 19.19
C SER A 573 8.86 10.32 18.60
N ASN A 574 8.83 11.39 17.80
CA ASN A 574 7.60 11.87 17.15
C ASN A 574 7.09 10.86 16.10
N VAL A 575 7.99 10.24 15.33
CA VAL A 575 7.62 9.18 14.38
C VAL A 575 7.02 7.99 15.12
N VAL A 576 7.65 7.55 16.19
CA VAL A 576 7.16 6.43 17.03
C VAL A 576 5.81 6.77 17.66
N GLY A 577 5.67 7.98 18.22
CA GLY A 577 4.42 8.46 18.83
C GLY A 577 3.31 8.65 17.79
N GLY A 578 3.65 9.21 16.63
CA GLY A 578 2.73 9.39 15.51
C GLY A 578 2.17 8.07 14.98
N ASN A 579 3.04 7.04 14.85
CA ASN A 579 2.61 5.72 14.40
C ASN A 579 1.65 5.05 15.41
N LYS A 580 1.92 5.14 16.72
CA LYS A 580 1.01 4.66 17.77
C LYS A 580 -0.35 5.37 17.72
N LYS A 581 -0.33 6.69 17.57
CA LYS A 581 -1.55 7.50 17.48
C LYS A 581 -2.34 7.17 16.21
N SER A 582 -1.66 6.96 15.11
CA SER A 582 -2.26 6.54 13.84
C SER A 582 -2.93 5.17 13.95
N TRP A 583 -2.27 4.20 14.58
CA TRP A 583 -2.78 2.86 14.79
C TRP A 583 -4.07 2.85 15.62
N ILE A 584 -4.04 3.50 16.80
CA ILE A 584 -5.19 3.48 17.72
C ILE A 584 -6.40 4.19 17.11
N ASN A 585 -6.21 5.35 16.46
CA ASN A 585 -7.31 6.07 15.84
C ASN A 585 -7.92 5.26 14.68
N ALA A 586 -7.12 4.54 13.90
CA ALA A 586 -7.64 3.70 12.82
C ALA A 586 -8.45 2.52 13.35
N MET A 587 -7.98 1.85 14.40
CA MET A 587 -8.73 0.73 15.03
C MET A 587 -10.04 1.19 15.67
N GLU A 588 -10.00 2.27 16.45
CA GLU A 588 -11.18 2.80 17.13
C GLU A 588 -12.20 3.39 16.12
N ASP A 589 -11.75 4.06 15.04
CA ASP A 589 -12.66 4.55 14.00
C ASP A 589 -13.34 3.39 13.26
N TYR A 590 -12.60 2.33 12.96
CA TYR A 590 -13.15 1.15 12.30
C TYR A 590 -14.10 0.32 13.19
N LEU A 591 -13.84 0.28 14.49
CA LEU A 591 -14.59 -0.56 15.44
C LEU A 591 -15.71 0.17 16.18
N LYS A 592 -15.84 1.50 16.03
CA LYS A 592 -16.73 2.36 16.83
C LYS A 592 -18.18 1.87 16.94
N ASP A 593 -18.71 1.28 15.84
CA ASP A 593 -20.09 0.79 15.76
C ASP A 593 -20.16 -0.74 15.84
N LYS A 594 -19.05 -1.40 16.21
CA LYS A 594 -18.96 -2.86 16.30
C LYS A 594 -18.94 -3.30 17.76
N GLU A 595 -19.54 -4.46 18.02
CA GLU A 595 -19.53 -5.04 19.36
C GLU A 595 -18.09 -5.38 19.79
N SER A 596 -17.69 -4.93 20.97
CA SER A 596 -16.40 -5.29 21.57
C SER A 596 -16.41 -6.76 21.99
N LYS A 597 -15.74 -7.60 21.21
CA LYS A 597 -15.59 -9.03 21.50
C LYS A 597 -14.17 -9.33 21.95
N TRP A 598 -14.07 -10.21 22.94
CA TRP A 598 -12.80 -10.77 23.39
C TRP A 598 -12.88 -12.28 23.41
N TYR A 599 -11.78 -12.93 23.64
CA TYR A 599 -11.67 -14.39 23.65
C TYR A 599 -12.26 -15.01 24.89
N ASN A 600 -12.91 -16.16 24.76
CA ASN A 600 -13.31 -16.99 25.87
C ASN A 600 -12.08 -17.69 26.47
N ILE A 601 -12.12 -17.89 27.80
CA ILE A 601 -11.06 -18.63 28.50
C ILE A 601 -11.16 -20.10 28.09
N PRO A 602 -10.09 -20.72 27.54
CA PRO A 602 -10.09 -22.15 27.22
C PRO A 602 -10.28 -23.03 28.48
N ASP A 603 -10.91 -24.19 28.34
CA ASP A 603 -11.26 -25.08 29.47
C ASP A 603 -10.07 -25.53 30.34
N ASN A 604 -8.91 -25.68 29.70
CA ASN A 604 -7.66 -26.06 30.36
C ASN A 604 -6.82 -24.87 30.85
N VAL A 605 -7.39 -23.67 30.86
CA VAL A 605 -6.73 -22.44 31.35
C VAL A 605 -7.41 -22.00 32.65
N VAL A 606 -6.62 -21.59 33.62
CA VAL A 606 -7.09 -21.03 34.88
C VAL A 606 -6.65 -19.60 35.07
N ALA A 607 -7.55 -18.77 35.59
CA ALA A 607 -7.27 -17.42 36.01
C ALA A 607 -6.73 -17.40 37.43
N VAL A 608 -5.58 -16.80 37.66
CA VAL A 608 -4.92 -16.70 38.96
C VAL A 608 -4.60 -15.24 39.27
N LEU A 609 -4.94 -14.80 40.47
CA LEU A 609 -4.55 -13.47 40.96
C LEU A 609 -3.09 -13.53 41.40
N ILE A 610 -2.23 -12.76 40.75
CA ILE A 610 -0.80 -12.69 41.07
C ILE A 610 -0.36 -11.26 41.34
N ASP A 611 0.76 -11.11 42.03
CA ASP A 611 1.57 -9.91 41.94
C ASP A 611 2.39 -9.99 40.65
N PRO A 612 2.11 -9.16 39.63
CA PRO A 612 2.78 -9.25 38.35
C PRO A 612 4.27 -8.86 38.42
N THR A 613 4.71 -8.22 39.52
CA THR A 613 6.12 -7.80 39.69
C THR A 613 6.98 -8.90 40.29
N THR A 614 6.43 -9.78 41.07
CA THR A 614 7.16 -10.89 41.70
C THR A 614 6.77 -12.26 41.11
N GLY A 615 5.61 -12.35 40.47
CA GLY A 615 5.06 -13.60 39.96
C GLY A 615 4.39 -14.48 41.03
N ASN A 616 4.34 -14.03 42.27
CA ASN A 616 3.73 -14.77 43.40
C ASN A 616 2.20 -14.66 43.38
N ILE A 617 1.53 -15.64 43.95
CA ILE A 617 0.09 -15.57 44.18
C ILE A 617 -0.22 -14.39 45.09
N ALA A 618 -1.15 -13.54 44.65
CA ALA A 618 -1.61 -12.38 45.39
C ALA A 618 -2.98 -12.61 46.01
N THR A 619 -3.27 -11.84 47.05
CA THR A 619 -4.58 -11.76 47.69
C THR A 619 -5.29 -10.46 47.34
N ASN A 620 -6.57 -10.35 47.63
CA ASN A 620 -7.32 -9.11 47.43
C ASN A 620 -6.77 -7.90 48.23
N LYS A 621 -5.93 -8.13 49.24
CA LYS A 621 -5.31 -7.10 50.07
C LYS A 621 -4.00 -6.55 49.48
N ASP A 622 -3.39 -7.25 48.54
CA ASP A 622 -2.11 -6.84 47.95
C ASP A 622 -2.29 -5.62 47.04
N LYS A 623 -1.35 -4.69 47.12
CA LYS A 623 -1.41 -3.44 46.36
C LYS A 623 -1.24 -3.70 44.85
N ASN A 624 -0.25 -4.52 44.50
CA ASN A 624 0.04 -4.89 43.12
C ASN A 624 -0.60 -6.26 42.84
N LYS A 625 -1.68 -6.28 42.08
CA LYS A 625 -2.40 -7.52 41.75
C LYS A 625 -3.00 -7.45 40.37
N LYS A 626 -2.87 -8.55 39.64
CA LYS A 626 -3.42 -8.71 38.29
C LYS A 626 -3.86 -10.16 38.08
N ILE A 627 -4.98 -10.36 37.41
CA ILE A 627 -5.38 -11.68 36.94
C ILE A 627 -4.49 -12.05 35.75
N MET A 628 -3.81 -13.19 35.86
CA MET A 628 -3.06 -13.81 34.79
C MET A 628 -3.54 -15.23 34.57
N TYR A 629 -3.22 -15.79 33.43
CA TYR A 629 -3.75 -17.05 32.96
C TYR A 629 -2.65 -18.11 32.82
N TYR A 630 -2.97 -19.33 33.24
CA TYR A 630 -2.02 -20.44 33.30
C TYR A 630 -2.67 -21.71 32.78
N ILE A 631 -1.88 -22.60 32.21
CA ILE A 631 -2.33 -23.94 31.86
C ILE A 631 -2.63 -24.69 33.18
N ARG A 632 -3.78 -25.31 33.26
CA ARG A 632 -4.14 -26.22 34.37
C ARG A 632 -3.29 -27.48 34.24
N ILE A 633 -2.48 -27.77 35.26
CA ILE A 633 -1.80 -29.04 35.41
C ILE A 633 -2.78 -29.94 36.12
N GLY A 634 -3.18 -31.07 35.47
CA GLY A 634 -4.15 -32.04 36.01
C GLY A 634 -3.66 -32.78 37.23
#